data_e8bdace035136367ea8c72f072f9d9a1
#
_entry.id   e8bdace035136367ea8c72f072f9d9a1
#
_cell.length_a   1.000
_cell.length_b   1.000
_cell.length_c   1.000
_cell.angle_alpha   90.00
_cell.angle_beta   90.00
_cell.angle_gamma   90.00
#
_symmetry.space_group_name_H-M   'P 1'
#
loop_
_entity.id
_entity.type
_entity.pdbx_description
1 polymer ?
#
loop_
_entity_poly.entity_id
_entity_poly.type
_entity_poly.pdbx_seq_one_letter_code
_entity_poly.pdbx_strand_id
1 'polypeptide(L)'
;MNKKGNQRYQETCLRIEKAVLNLLEIKGAEQITVSEVCREAQVHRTTFYGHYKDIPDLMNHVAGKVYKHMMEGFELSGKEKPGEGFVRLFYYIRDNQQLFRCLMDYYSARRFDFAILPPSMEQHMKKVRDKYKGADYESIFYHHIFFSEGLKAVLYRWLMRECAETPEQMWEIVSKEYNPFGRNNYS
;
A
#
# COMPACT_ATOMS: atom_id res chain seq x y z
N MET A 1 19.58 -9.97 24.79
CA MET A 1 18.74 -10.13 23.58
C MET A 1 19.58 -10.78 22.47
N ASN A 2 19.21 -11.97 22.00
CA ASN A 2 20.07 -12.79 21.12
C ASN A 2 20.07 -12.25 19.67
N LYS A 3 21.06 -11.43 19.30
CA LYS A 3 21.19 -10.79 17.97
C LYS A 3 21.22 -11.82 16.81
N LYS A 4 21.85 -12.99 16.99
CA LYS A 4 21.90 -14.07 15.98
C LYS A 4 20.54 -14.73 15.74
N GLY A 5 19.73 -14.93 16.78
CA GLY A 5 18.37 -15.45 16.63
C GLY A 5 17.45 -14.49 15.89
N ASN A 6 17.58 -13.20 16.13
CA ASN A 6 16.80 -12.16 15.43
C ASN A 6 17.20 -12.06 13.95
N GLN A 7 18.48 -12.17 13.61
CA GLN A 7 18.93 -12.11 12.21
C GLN A 7 18.42 -13.30 11.40
N ARG A 8 18.52 -14.54 11.92
CA ARG A 8 17.98 -15.73 11.26
C ARG A 8 16.45 -15.67 11.07
N TYR A 9 15.75 -15.12 12.07
CA TYR A 9 14.31 -14.90 11.98
C TYR A 9 13.98 -13.95 10.83
N GLN A 10 14.68 -12.83 10.74
CA GLN A 10 14.50 -11.83 9.68
C GLN A 10 14.82 -12.40 8.28
N GLU A 11 15.92 -13.12 8.15
CA GLU A 11 16.29 -13.78 6.88
C GLU A 11 15.23 -14.78 6.43
N THR A 12 14.65 -15.53 7.36
CA THR A 12 13.57 -16.48 7.06
C THR A 12 12.29 -15.76 6.64
N CYS A 13 11.91 -14.67 7.33
CA CYS A 13 10.79 -13.83 6.91
C CYS A 13 10.96 -13.35 5.46
N LEU A 14 12.11 -12.77 5.13
CA LEU A 14 12.39 -12.28 3.78
C LEU A 14 12.30 -13.38 2.72
N ARG A 15 12.76 -14.59 3.01
CA ARG A 15 12.66 -15.74 2.09
C ARG A 15 11.20 -16.14 1.86
N ILE A 16 10.40 -16.21 2.93
CA ILE A 16 8.97 -16.56 2.84
C ILE A 16 8.20 -15.47 2.06
N GLU A 17 8.45 -14.20 2.35
CA GLU A 17 7.84 -13.07 1.65
C GLU A 17 8.20 -13.06 0.17
N LYS A 18 9.49 -13.24 -0.18
CA LYS A 18 9.92 -13.34 -1.56
C LYS A 18 9.26 -14.52 -2.28
N ALA A 19 9.14 -15.66 -1.61
CA ALA A 19 8.50 -16.85 -2.19
C ALA A 19 7.03 -16.61 -2.52
N VAL A 20 6.26 -15.96 -1.66
CA VAL A 20 4.85 -15.65 -1.97
C VAL A 20 4.74 -14.64 -3.12
N LEU A 21 5.63 -13.65 -3.19
CA LEU A 21 5.65 -12.70 -4.31
C LEU A 21 5.96 -13.38 -5.65
N ASN A 22 6.96 -14.28 -5.68
CA ASN A 22 7.26 -15.06 -6.89
C ASN A 22 6.06 -15.92 -7.34
N LEU A 23 5.34 -16.53 -6.40
CA LEU A 23 4.16 -17.33 -6.71
C LEU A 23 2.98 -16.46 -7.22
N LEU A 24 2.85 -15.24 -6.71
CA LEU A 24 1.83 -14.28 -7.16
C LEU A 24 2.04 -13.80 -8.60
N GLU A 25 3.26 -13.88 -9.13
CA GLU A 25 3.53 -13.60 -10.54
C GLU A 25 2.97 -14.68 -11.49
N ILE A 26 2.73 -15.88 -10.97
CA ILE A 26 2.35 -17.05 -11.76
C ILE A 26 0.86 -17.34 -11.63
N LYS A 27 0.26 -17.03 -10.45
CA LYS A 27 -1.14 -17.39 -10.14
C LYS A 27 -1.76 -16.47 -9.09
N GLY A 28 -3.10 -16.45 -9.04
CA GLY A 28 -3.84 -15.69 -8.05
C GLY A 28 -3.54 -16.15 -6.61
N ALA A 29 -3.61 -15.22 -5.67
CA ALA A 29 -3.27 -15.48 -4.27
C ALA A 29 -4.15 -16.55 -3.60
N GLU A 30 -5.41 -16.70 -4.02
CA GLU A 30 -6.32 -17.75 -3.55
C GLU A 30 -5.90 -19.16 -3.94
N GLN A 31 -5.06 -19.29 -4.94
CA GLN A 31 -4.51 -20.58 -5.40
C GLN A 31 -3.18 -20.93 -4.73
N ILE A 32 -2.62 -19.99 -3.96
CA ILE A 32 -1.34 -20.21 -3.28
C ILE A 32 -1.57 -20.98 -1.98
N THR A 33 -0.79 -22.05 -1.80
CA THR A 33 -0.81 -22.87 -0.60
C THR A 33 0.45 -22.69 0.25
N VAL A 34 0.33 -22.93 1.56
CA VAL A 34 1.49 -22.92 2.48
C VAL A 34 2.58 -23.89 2.01
N SER A 35 2.20 -25.03 1.43
CA SER A 35 3.16 -26.02 0.92
C SER A 35 4.03 -25.49 -0.22
N GLU A 36 3.43 -24.73 -1.12
CA GLU A 36 4.13 -24.10 -2.25
C GLU A 36 5.06 -23.00 -1.78
N VAL A 37 4.58 -22.14 -0.88
CA VAL A 37 5.42 -21.09 -0.27
C VAL A 37 6.61 -21.72 0.46
N CYS A 38 6.40 -22.80 1.22
CA CYS A 38 7.48 -23.49 1.92
C CYS A 38 8.50 -24.09 0.96
N ARG A 39 8.04 -24.70 -0.14
CA ARG A 39 8.91 -25.26 -1.17
C ARG A 39 9.74 -24.17 -1.85
N GLU A 40 9.09 -23.10 -2.26
CA GLU A 40 9.74 -21.94 -2.91
C GLU A 40 10.74 -21.25 -1.96
N ALA A 41 10.36 -21.02 -0.71
CA ALA A 41 11.21 -20.44 0.33
C ALA A 41 12.30 -21.38 0.85
N GLN A 42 12.25 -22.68 0.50
CA GLN A 42 13.11 -23.73 1.07
C GLN A 42 13.07 -23.77 2.62
N VAL A 43 11.87 -23.76 3.18
CA VAL A 43 11.63 -23.86 4.64
C VAL A 43 10.68 -25.02 4.94
N HIS A 44 10.75 -25.55 6.15
CA HIS A 44 9.77 -26.52 6.65
C HIS A 44 8.45 -25.83 7.01
N ARG A 45 7.33 -26.55 6.96
CA ARG A 45 6.01 -26.05 7.38
C ARG A 45 6.00 -25.55 8.82
N THR A 46 6.70 -26.24 9.71
CA THR A 46 6.86 -25.80 11.12
C THR A 46 7.53 -24.44 11.22
N THR A 47 8.51 -24.16 10.35
CA THR A 47 9.17 -22.86 10.28
C THR A 47 8.19 -21.79 9.76
N PHE A 48 7.41 -22.09 8.72
CA PHE A 48 6.37 -21.17 8.22
C PHE A 48 5.39 -20.80 9.33
N TYR A 49 4.84 -21.81 10.04
CA TYR A 49 3.87 -21.57 11.12
C TYR A 49 4.48 -20.90 12.37
N GLY A 50 5.79 -20.87 12.49
CA GLY A 50 6.50 -20.06 13.48
C GLY A 50 6.57 -18.57 13.13
N HIS A 51 6.26 -18.20 11.88
CA HIS A 51 6.26 -16.81 11.38
C HIS A 51 4.86 -16.30 11.03
N TYR A 52 4.02 -17.14 10.42
CA TYR A 52 2.70 -16.77 9.87
C TYR A 52 1.68 -17.86 10.15
N LYS A 53 0.45 -17.48 10.46
CA LYS A 53 -0.67 -18.40 10.70
C LYS A 53 -1.12 -19.12 9.43
N ASP A 54 -1.21 -18.37 8.34
CA ASP A 54 -1.71 -18.81 7.04
C ASP A 54 -1.27 -17.85 5.93
N ILE A 55 -1.73 -18.07 4.69
CA ILE A 55 -1.43 -17.20 3.56
C ILE A 55 -2.04 -15.80 3.75
N PRO A 56 -3.29 -15.61 4.19
CA PRO A 56 -3.83 -14.30 4.53
C PRO A 56 -2.98 -13.49 5.51
N ASP A 57 -2.49 -14.11 6.57
CA ASP A 57 -1.61 -13.48 7.56
C ASP A 57 -0.28 -13.01 6.92
N LEU A 58 0.33 -13.87 6.10
CA LEU A 58 1.52 -13.51 5.31
C LEU A 58 1.24 -12.34 4.36
N MET A 59 0.11 -12.35 3.64
CA MET A 59 -0.26 -11.26 2.72
C MET A 59 -0.50 -9.95 3.45
N ASN A 60 -1.16 -9.98 4.60
CA ASN A 60 -1.36 -8.79 5.44
C ASN A 60 -0.01 -8.23 5.94
N HIS A 61 0.94 -9.11 6.28
CA HIS A 61 2.27 -8.68 6.68
C HIS A 61 3.04 -8.00 5.53
N VAL A 62 2.99 -8.58 4.33
CA VAL A 62 3.60 -7.98 3.12
C VAL A 62 2.97 -6.62 2.82
N ALA A 63 1.63 -6.53 2.82
CA ALA A 63 0.93 -5.28 2.60
C ALA A 63 1.27 -4.22 3.67
N GLY A 64 1.39 -4.62 4.94
CA GLY A 64 1.80 -3.74 6.04
C GLY A 64 3.21 -3.17 5.85
N LYS A 65 4.15 -3.95 5.31
CA LYS A 65 5.50 -3.46 4.97
C LYS A 65 5.47 -2.45 3.83
N VAL A 66 4.73 -2.75 2.76
CA VAL A 66 4.53 -1.83 1.64
C VAL A 66 3.94 -0.52 2.13
N TYR A 67 2.87 -0.61 2.92
CA TYR A 67 2.22 0.54 3.52
C TYR A 67 3.18 1.38 4.38
N LYS A 68 3.95 0.75 5.27
CA LYS A 68 4.94 1.44 6.12
C LYS A 68 5.96 2.20 5.27
N HIS A 69 6.49 1.56 4.22
CA HIS A 69 7.45 2.20 3.31
C HIS A 69 6.86 3.41 2.58
N MET A 70 5.60 3.30 2.13
CA MET A 70 4.87 4.42 1.54
C MET A 70 4.73 5.59 2.51
N MET A 71 4.36 5.31 3.77
CA MET A 71 4.16 6.35 4.79
C MET A 71 5.45 7.04 5.20
N GLU A 72 6.56 6.29 5.31
CA GLU A 72 7.89 6.87 5.55
C GLU A 72 8.26 7.87 4.44
N GLY A 73 7.94 7.55 3.18
CA GLY A 73 8.09 8.46 2.05
C GLY A 73 7.26 9.75 2.16
N PHE A 74 6.06 9.67 2.74
CA PHE A 74 5.20 10.83 2.98
C PHE A 74 5.66 11.69 4.17
N GLU A 75 6.14 11.09 5.26
CA GLU A 75 6.58 11.82 6.45
C GLU A 75 7.85 12.65 6.17
N LEU A 76 8.73 12.18 5.32
CA LEU A 76 9.91 12.92 4.87
C LEU A 76 9.54 14.19 4.10
N SER A 77 8.32 14.29 3.54
CA SER A 77 7.87 15.42 2.73
C SER A 77 7.40 16.64 3.52
N GLY A 78 7.37 16.59 4.85
CA GLY A 78 6.93 17.72 5.69
C GLY A 78 7.73 19.02 5.54
N LYS A 79 8.86 19.01 4.80
CA LYS A 79 9.72 20.16 4.48
C LYS A 79 9.79 20.46 2.97
N GLU A 80 9.08 19.71 2.13
CA GLU A 80 9.20 19.74 0.67
C GLU A 80 7.98 20.41 0.02
N LYS A 81 8.08 20.65 -1.29
CA LYS A 81 6.97 21.24 -2.07
C LYS A 81 5.72 20.36 -2.04
N PRO A 82 4.53 20.96 -2.04
CA PRO A 82 3.29 20.19 -2.12
C PRO A 82 3.32 19.22 -3.31
N GLY A 83 3.04 17.94 -3.05
CA GLY A 83 2.97 16.91 -4.08
C GLY A 83 4.22 16.06 -4.27
N GLU A 84 5.39 16.45 -3.78
CA GLU A 84 6.62 15.62 -3.91
C GLU A 84 6.46 14.24 -3.27
N GLY A 85 5.73 14.13 -2.16
CA GLY A 85 5.39 12.85 -1.54
C GLY A 85 4.57 11.93 -2.46
N PHE A 86 3.63 12.49 -3.23
CA PHE A 86 2.86 11.72 -4.21
C PHE A 86 3.71 11.28 -5.40
N VAL A 87 4.58 12.14 -5.90
CA VAL A 87 5.49 11.79 -6.99
C VAL A 87 6.41 10.64 -6.56
N ARG A 88 6.98 10.68 -5.34
CA ARG A 88 7.76 9.54 -4.79
C ARG A 88 6.93 8.27 -4.65
N LEU A 89 5.68 8.39 -4.20
CA LEU A 89 4.75 7.26 -4.14
C LEU A 89 4.55 6.64 -5.52
N PHE A 90 4.32 7.45 -6.55
CA PHE A 90 4.13 6.95 -7.91
C PHE A 90 5.40 6.31 -8.47
N TYR A 91 6.60 6.85 -8.19
CA TYR A 91 7.85 6.17 -8.50
C TYR A 91 7.93 4.80 -7.82
N TYR A 92 7.65 4.73 -6.52
CA TYR A 92 7.68 3.47 -5.78
C TYR A 92 6.67 2.45 -6.32
N ILE A 93 5.45 2.87 -6.65
CA ILE A 93 4.43 2.00 -7.26
C ILE A 93 4.91 1.49 -8.63
N ARG A 94 5.44 2.36 -9.47
CA ARG A 94 5.95 2.01 -10.80
C ARG A 94 7.10 1.01 -10.72
N ASP A 95 8.06 1.26 -9.84
CA ASP A 95 9.24 0.43 -9.69
C ASP A 95 8.91 -0.95 -9.05
N ASN A 96 7.73 -1.06 -8.42
CA ASN A 96 7.20 -2.28 -7.81
C ASN A 96 5.82 -2.66 -8.38
N GLN A 97 5.55 -2.35 -9.65
CA GLN A 97 4.21 -2.48 -10.25
C GLN A 97 3.60 -3.88 -10.12
N GLN A 98 4.42 -4.93 -10.24
CA GLN A 98 3.96 -6.31 -10.10
C GLN A 98 3.42 -6.59 -8.70
N LEU A 99 4.16 -6.18 -7.67
CA LEU A 99 3.74 -6.30 -6.28
C LEU A 99 2.40 -5.58 -6.04
N PHE A 100 2.27 -4.34 -6.54
CA PHE A 100 1.04 -3.56 -6.37
C PHE A 100 -0.14 -4.17 -7.10
N ARG A 101 0.03 -4.69 -8.32
CA ARG A 101 -1.02 -5.45 -9.04
C ARG A 101 -1.50 -6.62 -8.20
N CYS A 102 -0.57 -7.47 -7.75
CA CYS A 102 -0.90 -8.65 -6.95
C CYS A 102 -1.63 -8.30 -5.65
N LEU A 103 -1.21 -7.25 -4.95
CA LEU A 103 -1.87 -6.79 -3.73
C LEU A 103 -3.27 -6.24 -4.03
N MET A 104 -3.43 -5.40 -5.05
CA MET A 104 -4.73 -4.83 -5.41
C MET A 104 -5.71 -5.92 -5.84
N ASP A 105 -5.29 -6.89 -6.66
CA ASP A 105 -6.11 -8.03 -7.08
C ASP A 105 -6.52 -8.89 -5.87
N TYR A 106 -5.57 -9.19 -4.98
CA TYR A 106 -5.81 -9.96 -3.78
C TYR A 106 -6.87 -9.32 -2.86
N TYR A 107 -6.76 -8.00 -2.62
CA TYR A 107 -7.67 -7.29 -1.74
C TYR A 107 -9.02 -6.97 -2.40
N SER A 108 -9.06 -6.67 -3.70
CA SER A 108 -10.31 -6.43 -4.42
C SER A 108 -11.19 -7.67 -4.46
N ALA A 109 -10.62 -8.85 -4.69
CA ALA A 109 -11.35 -10.13 -4.68
C ALA A 109 -11.98 -10.44 -3.31
N ARG A 110 -11.41 -9.94 -2.22
CA ARG A 110 -11.89 -10.20 -0.85
C ARG A 110 -12.77 -9.10 -0.27
N ARG A 111 -13.07 -8.05 -1.02
CA ARG A 111 -13.74 -6.83 -0.51
C ARG A 111 -13.04 -6.22 0.72
N PHE A 112 -11.76 -6.50 0.90
CA PHE A 112 -10.94 -5.88 1.93
C PHE A 112 -10.34 -4.59 1.38
N ASP A 113 -10.40 -3.54 2.17
CA ASP A 113 -9.70 -2.30 1.86
C ASP A 113 -8.18 -2.52 1.92
N PHE A 114 -7.54 -2.57 0.76
CA PHE A 114 -6.12 -2.26 0.71
C PHE A 114 -5.97 -0.76 0.99
N ALA A 115 -5.66 -0.45 2.24
CA ALA A 115 -5.48 0.94 2.62
C ALA A 115 -4.20 1.47 1.97
N ILE A 116 -4.36 2.22 0.88
CA ILE A 116 -3.31 3.11 0.38
C ILE A 116 -3.12 4.28 1.38
N LEU A 117 -4.04 4.42 2.32
CA LEU A 117 -4.10 5.45 3.33
C LEU A 117 -4.04 4.85 4.76
N PRO A 118 -3.62 5.63 5.78
CA PRO A 118 -3.19 5.14 7.08
C PRO A 118 -4.19 4.22 7.78
N PRO A 119 -3.72 3.13 8.44
CA PRO A 119 -4.58 2.29 9.28
C PRO A 119 -5.14 3.04 10.49
N SER A 120 -4.55 4.17 10.89
CA SER A 120 -5.15 5.07 11.87
C SER A 120 -5.92 6.19 11.16
N MET A 121 -7.08 5.83 10.58
CA MET A 121 -8.06 6.79 10.07
C MET A 121 -8.27 7.93 11.09
N GLU A 122 -8.34 7.60 12.37
CA GLU A 122 -8.55 8.55 13.46
C GLU A 122 -7.40 9.58 13.58
N GLN A 123 -6.13 9.17 13.46
CA GLN A 123 -5.00 10.10 13.51
C GLN A 123 -4.95 10.98 12.26
N HIS A 124 -5.26 10.40 11.09
CA HIS A 124 -5.35 11.15 9.84
C HIS A 124 -6.49 12.17 9.92
N MET A 125 -7.67 11.75 10.34
CA MET A 125 -8.84 12.60 10.50
C MET A 125 -8.60 13.73 11.52
N LYS A 126 -7.86 13.47 12.59
CA LYS A 126 -7.45 14.51 13.53
C LYS A 126 -6.58 15.57 12.87
N LYS A 127 -5.54 15.16 12.14
CA LYS A 127 -4.65 16.08 11.40
C LYS A 127 -5.42 16.90 10.36
N VAL A 128 -6.35 16.26 9.62
CA VAL A 128 -7.20 16.92 8.62
C VAL A 128 -8.13 17.93 9.30
N ARG A 129 -8.79 17.56 10.39
CA ARG A 129 -9.68 18.45 11.15
C ARG A 129 -8.93 19.67 11.70
N ASP A 130 -7.72 19.49 12.21
CA ASP A 130 -6.89 20.59 12.71
C ASP A 130 -6.50 21.55 11.58
N LYS A 131 -6.32 21.04 10.37
CA LYS A 131 -6.01 21.81 9.16
C LYS A 131 -7.24 22.55 8.60
N TYR A 132 -8.41 21.93 8.66
CA TYR A 132 -9.65 22.42 8.07
C TYR A 132 -10.65 22.86 9.15
N LYS A 133 -10.30 23.93 9.89
CA LYS A 133 -11.13 24.51 10.93
C LYS A 133 -12.53 24.86 10.40
N GLY A 134 -13.55 24.19 10.93
CA GLY A 134 -14.97 24.46 10.59
C GLY A 134 -15.66 23.39 9.75
N ALA A 135 -14.94 22.41 9.20
CA ALA A 135 -15.57 21.27 8.55
C ALA A 135 -16.05 20.26 9.61
N ASP A 136 -17.28 19.75 9.43
CA ASP A 136 -17.77 18.67 10.30
C ASP A 136 -17.09 17.32 9.96
N TYR A 137 -17.13 16.41 10.93
CA TYR A 137 -16.44 15.12 10.84
C TYR A 137 -16.92 14.29 9.64
N GLU A 138 -18.22 14.23 9.41
CA GLU A 138 -18.81 13.42 8.35
C GLU A 138 -18.41 13.92 6.96
N SER A 139 -18.41 15.22 6.73
CA SER A 139 -17.94 15.81 5.47
C SER A 139 -16.50 15.47 5.18
N ILE A 140 -15.62 15.54 6.19
CA ILE A 140 -14.21 15.15 6.04
C ILE A 140 -14.10 13.65 5.75
N PHE A 141 -14.90 12.82 6.41
CA PHE A 141 -14.90 11.36 6.25
C PHE A 141 -15.36 10.95 4.85
N TYR A 142 -16.47 11.50 4.35
CA TYR A 142 -16.95 11.23 3.00
C TYR A 142 -15.97 11.71 1.94
N HIS A 143 -15.37 12.88 2.14
CA HIS A 143 -14.33 13.36 1.23
C HIS A 143 -13.14 12.40 1.19
N HIS A 144 -12.72 11.90 2.35
CA HIS A 144 -11.62 10.94 2.44
C HIS A 144 -11.95 9.63 1.71
N ILE A 145 -13.16 9.07 1.90
CA ILE A 145 -13.61 7.87 1.19
C ILE A 145 -13.58 8.13 -0.33
N PHE A 146 -14.21 9.20 -0.78
CA PHE A 146 -14.28 9.53 -2.21
C PHE A 146 -12.88 9.64 -2.84
N PHE A 147 -11.99 10.36 -2.17
CA PHE A 147 -10.63 10.53 -2.67
C PHE A 147 -9.83 9.23 -2.66
N SER A 148 -9.90 8.45 -1.59
CA SER A 148 -9.14 7.20 -1.47
C SER A 148 -9.59 6.16 -2.48
N GLU A 149 -10.91 6.00 -2.68
CA GLU A 149 -11.45 5.08 -3.68
C GLU A 149 -11.14 5.54 -5.10
N GLY A 150 -11.27 6.84 -5.39
CA GLY A 150 -10.88 7.42 -6.66
C GLY A 150 -9.40 7.22 -6.96
N LEU A 151 -8.53 7.48 -6.00
CA LEU A 151 -7.09 7.28 -6.15
C LEU A 151 -6.75 5.79 -6.38
N LYS A 152 -7.36 4.86 -5.62
CA LYS A 152 -7.18 3.41 -5.85
C LYS A 152 -7.58 3.02 -7.28
N ALA A 153 -8.72 3.49 -7.76
CA ALA A 153 -9.19 3.19 -9.12
C ALA A 153 -8.24 3.75 -10.19
N VAL A 154 -7.73 4.98 -10.02
CA VAL A 154 -6.76 5.60 -10.92
C VAL A 154 -5.45 4.81 -10.93
N LEU A 155 -4.92 4.46 -9.76
CA LEU A 155 -3.69 3.66 -9.63
C LEU A 155 -3.85 2.27 -10.25
N TYR A 156 -4.98 1.60 -10.02
CA TYR A 156 -5.26 0.31 -10.64
C TYR A 156 -5.27 0.41 -12.17
N ARG A 157 -5.94 1.43 -12.72
CA ARG A 157 -5.94 1.69 -14.16
C ARG A 157 -4.54 1.96 -14.71
N TRP A 158 -3.73 2.74 -13.99
CA TRP A 158 -2.36 3.04 -14.36
C TRP A 158 -1.49 1.79 -14.39
N LEU A 159 -1.58 0.95 -13.35
CA LEU A 159 -0.89 -0.34 -13.28
C LEU A 159 -1.29 -1.28 -14.42
N MET A 160 -2.59 -1.35 -14.78
CA MET A 160 -3.09 -2.16 -15.90
C MET A 160 -2.62 -1.66 -17.27
N ARG A 161 -2.13 -0.44 -17.36
CA ARG A 161 -1.50 0.15 -18.55
C ARG A 161 0.03 0.18 -18.45
N GLU A 162 0.61 -0.68 -17.62
CA GLU A 162 2.06 -0.81 -17.44
C GLU A 162 2.74 0.51 -17.05
N CYS A 163 2.05 1.32 -16.26
CA CYS A 163 2.51 2.64 -15.83
C CYS A 163 2.93 3.54 -17.01
N ALA A 164 2.08 3.62 -18.04
CA ALA A 164 2.38 4.35 -19.29
C ALA A 164 2.63 5.84 -19.08
N GLU A 165 1.94 6.46 -18.11
CA GLU A 165 2.20 7.84 -17.70
C GLU A 165 3.39 7.92 -16.74
N THR A 166 4.18 9.00 -16.79
CA THR A 166 5.26 9.22 -15.81
C THR A 166 4.69 9.54 -14.42
N PRO A 167 5.43 9.32 -13.32
CA PRO A 167 5.02 9.73 -11.99
C PRO A 167 4.63 11.20 -11.87
N GLU A 168 5.31 12.09 -12.58
CA GLU A 168 4.99 13.52 -12.64
C GLU A 168 3.65 13.78 -13.35
N GLN A 169 3.43 13.11 -14.48
CA GLN A 169 2.14 13.17 -15.19
C GLN A 169 1.00 12.62 -14.32
N MET A 170 1.23 11.54 -13.61
CA MET A 170 0.24 10.99 -12.66
C MET A 170 -0.07 11.99 -11.55
N TRP A 171 0.94 12.65 -11.00
CA TRP A 171 0.73 13.73 -10.03
C TRP A 171 -0.07 14.89 -10.63
N GLU A 172 0.24 15.32 -11.86
CA GLU A 172 -0.49 16.39 -12.53
C GLU A 172 -1.98 16.03 -12.70
N ILE A 173 -2.28 14.77 -13.08
CA ILE A 173 -3.66 14.28 -13.20
C ILE A 173 -4.35 14.28 -11.83
N VAL A 174 -3.75 13.63 -10.83
CA VAL A 174 -4.35 13.47 -9.51
C VAL A 174 -4.50 14.81 -8.78
N SER A 175 -3.53 15.70 -8.91
CA SER A 175 -3.55 17.00 -8.22
C SER A 175 -4.64 17.95 -8.69
N LYS A 176 -5.09 17.84 -9.95
CA LYS A 176 -6.23 18.62 -10.47
C LYS A 176 -7.53 18.23 -9.78
N GLU A 177 -7.67 16.95 -9.40
CA GLU A 177 -8.84 16.43 -8.70
C GLU A 177 -8.67 16.53 -7.17
N TYR A 178 -7.41 16.68 -6.67
CA TYR A 178 -7.06 16.73 -5.27
C TYR A 178 -6.96 18.17 -4.77
N ASN A 179 -8.03 18.93 -4.86
CA ASN A 179 -8.10 20.22 -4.16
C ASN A 179 -9.34 20.29 -3.26
N PRO A 180 -9.39 19.49 -2.18
CA PRO A 180 -10.61 19.33 -1.39
C PRO A 180 -11.12 20.62 -0.75
N PHE A 181 -10.25 21.61 -0.56
CA PHE A 181 -10.56 22.87 0.10
C PHE A 181 -9.67 24.03 -0.40
N GLY A 182 -9.07 23.87 -1.57
CA GLY A 182 -8.24 24.87 -2.21
C GLY A 182 -9.09 25.89 -2.95
N ARG A 183 -9.14 27.08 -2.40
CA ARG A 183 -9.62 28.35 -2.96
C ARG A 183 -10.74 28.23 -4.00
N ASN A 184 -11.92 28.64 -3.59
CA ASN A 184 -13.07 28.93 -4.44
C ASN A 184 -12.64 29.58 -5.76
N ASN A 185 -12.56 28.79 -6.82
CA ASN A 185 -12.61 29.28 -8.20
C ASN A 185 -13.92 28.80 -8.85
N TYR A 186 -15.03 28.93 -8.11
CA TYR A 186 -16.36 29.02 -8.68
C TYR A 186 -16.86 30.43 -8.40
N SER A 187 -16.37 31.38 -9.18
CA SER A 187 -17.00 32.68 -9.38
C SER A 187 -17.36 32.80 -10.86
#